data_bd405630b81609873bd27e992745a517
#
_entry.id   bd405630b81609873bd27e992745a517
#
_cell.length_a   1.000
_cell.length_b   1.000
_cell.length_c   1.000
_cell.angle_alpha   90.00
_cell.angle_beta   90.00
_cell.angle_gamma   90.00
#
_symmetry.space_group_name_H-M   'P 1'
#
loop_
_entity.id
_entity.type
_entity.pdbx_description
1 polymer ?
#
loop_
_entity_poly.entity_id
_entity_poly.type
_entity_poly.pdbx_seq_one_letter_code
_entity_poly.pdbx_strand_id
1 'polypeptide(L)'
;GMIGVPCLICVIVCGISPELSIGQGERNMKNCRMGKNVLIEIDGLYKQLDVEEYVLGVMAGVVSPDYEEEALKVQAVLVRTNILKEMQERGTKDAEDIPYQYLTVEERKRIWGERQYDKYEKKMERAVVDTAGKVLQAEGNLILACYHEVSIGKTASAKEVLGEDISYLQSVESNRDVEAKHYMNLVEYSWEEVANYISEYKNDKQEKNIQEKSIQEKNIQEKENDSKDRRVEIQIEESSE
;
A
#
# COMPACT_ATOMS: atom_id res chain seq x y z
N GLY A 1 8.77 10.20 -27.14
CA GLY A 1 8.40 10.87 -25.91
C GLY A 1 9.00 10.11 -24.74
N MET A 2 9.96 10.70 -24.05
CA MET A 2 10.52 10.11 -22.83
C MET A 2 9.46 10.24 -21.73
N ILE A 3 8.97 9.12 -21.26
CA ILE A 3 8.11 9.04 -20.08
C ILE A 3 9.03 9.22 -18.89
N GLY A 4 8.73 10.20 -18.04
CA GLY A 4 9.54 10.51 -16.87
C GLY A 4 9.74 9.27 -16.00
N VAL A 5 10.99 8.96 -15.71
CA VAL A 5 11.34 7.94 -14.73
C VAL A 5 10.94 8.50 -13.36
N PRO A 6 10.11 7.83 -12.56
CA PRO A 6 9.85 8.28 -11.21
C PRO A 6 11.17 8.45 -10.48
N CYS A 7 11.30 9.56 -9.76
CA CYS A 7 12.52 9.90 -9.05
C CYS A 7 12.91 8.78 -8.10
N LEU A 8 14.06 8.18 -8.39
CA LEU A 8 14.64 7.15 -7.56
C LEU A 8 15.08 7.80 -6.25
N ILE A 9 14.39 7.50 -5.15
CA ILE A 9 14.94 7.74 -3.83
C ILE A 9 16.27 7.00 -3.80
N CYS A 10 17.38 7.72 -3.63
CA CYS A 10 18.70 7.12 -3.52
C CYS A 10 18.77 6.36 -2.21
N VAL A 11 18.26 5.13 -2.21
CA VAL A 11 18.35 4.22 -1.07
C VAL A 11 19.67 3.50 -1.21
N ILE A 12 20.54 3.69 -0.25
CA ILE A 12 21.76 2.90 -0.13
C ILE A 12 21.33 1.45 0.08
N VAL A 13 21.47 0.64 -0.95
CA VAL A 13 21.25 -0.82 -0.88
C VAL A 13 22.40 -1.40 -0.06
N CYS A 14 22.23 -1.47 1.25
CA CYS A 14 23.09 -2.25 2.12
C CYS A 14 22.31 -3.46 2.61
N GLY A 15 22.60 -4.61 2.03
CA GLY A 15 22.08 -5.87 2.52
C GLY A 15 21.63 -6.77 1.39
N ILE A 16 22.55 -7.59 0.92
CA ILE A 16 22.25 -8.73 0.05
C ILE A 16 21.52 -9.74 0.93
N SER A 17 20.24 -9.94 0.69
CA SER A 17 19.56 -11.15 1.17
C SER A 17 20.33 -12.37 0.64
N PRO A 18 20.38 -13.49 1.38
CA PRO A 18 21.10 -14.65 0.94
C PRO A 18 20.70 -15.00 -0.48
N GLU A 19 21.66 -15.09 -1.38
CA GLU A 19 21.43 -15.49 -2.75
C GLU A 19 20.65 -16.79 -2.76
N LEU A 20 19.39 -16.73 -3.16
CA LEU A 20 18.72 -17.90 -3.68
C LEU A 20 19.52 -18.31 -4.91
N SER A 21 20.39 -19.30 -4.77
CA SER A 21 21.10 -19.93 -5.90
C SER A 21 20.05 -20.68 -6.73
N ILE A 22 19.35 -19.89 -7.54
CA ILE A 22 18.46 -20.43 -8.57
C ILE A 22 19.38 -20.93 -9.66
N GLY A 23 19.36 -22.24 -9.89
CA GLY A 23 20.11 -22.88 -10.97
C GLY A 23 19.88 -22.15 -12.30
N GLN A 24 20.76 -22.35 -13.30
CA GLN A 24 20.71 -21.74 -14.65
C GLN A 24 19.50 -22.17 -15.49
N GLY A 25 18.30 -22.24 -14.88
CA GLY A 25 17.02 -22.46 -15.57
C GLY A 25 16.34 -21.12 -15.90
N GLU A 26 15.41 -21.17 -16.84
CA GLU A 26 14.57 -20.02 -17.20
C GLU A 26 13.85 -19.49 -15.95
N ARG A 27 14.12 -18.24 -15.57
CA ARG A 27 13.47 -17.59 -14.45
C ARG A 27 12.02 -17.27 -14.83
N ASN A 28 11.10 -17.79 -14.06
CA ASN A 28 9.66 -17.50 -14.19
C ASN A 28 8.99 -17.49 -12.81
N MET A 29 7.74 -17.04 -12.71
CA MET A 29 7.01 -16.94 -11.44
C MET A 29 6.96 -18.27 -10.66
N LYS A 30 6.91 -19.41 -11.33
CA LYS A 30 6.87 -20.73 -10.68
C LYS A 30 8.19 -21.07 -9.96
N ASN A 31 9.30 -20.56 -10.48
CA ASN A 31 10.66 -20.86 -9.99
C ASN A 31 11.22 -19.76 -9.07
N CYS A 32 10.53 -18.62 -8.96
CA CYS A 32 10.95 -17.45 -8.18
C CYS A 32 10.15 -17.29 -6.89
N ARG A 33 9.97 -18.36 -6.13
CA ARG A 33 9.22 -18.34 -4.87
C ARG A 33 10.12 -17.96 -3.70
N MET A 34 9.63 -17.05 -2.84
CA MET A 34 10.31 -16.73 -1.58
C MET A 34 10.09 -17.78 -0.49
N GLY A 35 9.14 -18.68 -0.65
CA GLY A 35 8.76 -19.62 0.41
C GLY A 35 8.00 -18.97 1.58
N LYS A 36 7.62 -17.70 1.43
CA LYS A 36 6.71 -17.00 2.34
C LYS A 36 5.36 -16.87 1.66
N ASN A 37 4.29 -17.14 2.38
CA ASN A 37 2.94 -17.13 1.82
C ASN A 37 2.09 -16.04 2.48
N VAL A 38 1.19 -15.47 1.68
CA VAL A 38 0.10 -14.59 2.10
C VAL A 38 -1.21 -15.37 1.93
N LEU A 39 -2.08 -15.31 2.93
CA LEU A 39 -3.43 -15.87 2.88
C LEU A 39 -4.36 -14.79 2.32
N ILE A 40 -5.07 -15.10 1.27
CA ILE A 40 -5.99 -14.16 0.61
C ILE A 40 -7.33 -14.83 0.33
N GLU A 41 -8.43 -14.09 0.48
CA GLU A 41 -9.75 -14.52 0.05
C GLU A 41 -10.00 -14.08 -1.40
N ILE A 42 -10.33 -15.03 -2.27
CA ILE A 42 -10.72 -14.80 -3.66
C ILE A 42 -12.01 -15.60 -3.91
N ASP A 43 -13.09 -14.91 -4.29
CA ASP A 43 -14.41 -15.52 -4.57
C ASP A 43 -14.94 -16.38 -3.39
N GLY A 44 -14.76 -15.89 -2.16
CA GLY A 44 -15.20 -16.59 -0.95
C GLY A 44 -14.34 -17.80 -0.55
N LEU A 45 -13.19 -18.00 -1.20
CA LEU A 45 -12.26 -19.09 -0.92
C LEU A 45 -10.90 -18.56 -0.48
N TYR A 46 -10.42 -19.06 0.67
CA TYR A 46 -9.06 -18.74 1.12
C TYR A 46 -8.01 -19.49 0.32
N LYS A 47 -7.05 -18.75 -0.22
CA LYS A 47 -5.91 -19.28 -0.99
C LYS A 47 -4.60 -18.80 -0.37
N GLN A 48 -3.57 -19.64 -0.44
CA GLN A 48 -2.21 -19.24 -0.09
C GLN A 48 -1.46 -18.90 -1.37
N LEU A 49 -1.02 -17.65 -1.48
CA LEU A 49 -0.16 -17.18 -2.54
C LEU A 49 1.27 -17.02 -2.03
N ASP A 50 2.26 -17.37 -2.84
CA ASP A 50 3.64 -16.94 -2.55
C ASP A 50 3.73 -15.42 -2.57
N VAL A 51 4.60 -14.84 -1.74
CA VAL A 51 4.77 -13.38 -1.65
C VAL A 51 5.07 -12.76 -3.01
N GLU A 52 5.83 -13.43 -3.90
CA GLU A 52 6.12 -12.90 -5.24
C GLU A 52 4.85 -12.78 -6.11
N GLU A 53 3.96 -13.75 -6.01
CA GLU A 53 2.67 -13.71 -6.70
C GLU A 53 1.76 -12.61 -6.13
N TYR A 54 1.78 -12.42 -4.81
CA TYR A 54 1.06 -11.34 -4.16
C TYR A 54 1.63 -9.96 -4.54
N VAL A 55 2.96 -9.81 -4.61
CA VAL A 55 3.64 -8.60 -5.10
C VAL A 55 3.18 -8.23 -6.51
N LEU A 56 3.06 -9.19 -7.41
CA LEU A 56 2.58 -8.94 -8.78
C LEU A 56 1.18 -8.32 -8.77
N GLY A 57 0.25 -8.90 -8.03
CA GLY A 57 -1.12 -8.40 -7.95
C GLY A 57 -1.23 -7.02 -7.28
N VAL A 58 -0.45 -6.76 -6.24
CA VAL A 58 -0.38 -5.42 -5.61
C VAL A 58 0.26 -4.40 -6.54
N MET A 59 1.38 -4.75 -7.19
CA MET A 59 2.08 -3.88 -8.13
C MET A 59 1.18 -3.45 -9.29
N ALA A 60 0.36 -4.36 -9.80
CA ALA A 60 -0.60 -4.08 -10.87
C ALA A 60 -1.66 -3.02 -10.49
N GLY A 61 -1.92 -2.85 -9.19
CA GLY A 61 -2.84 -1.83 -8.68
C GLY A 61 -2.20 -0.46 -8.42
N VAL A 62 -0.87 -0.40 -8.32
CA VAL A 62 -0.17 0.83 -7.89
C VAL A 62 0.69 1.48 -8.97
N VAL A 63 1.00 0.77 -10.06
CA VAL A 63 1.81 1.31 -11.15
C VAL A 63 1.26 0.88 -12.52
N SER A 64 1.31 1.80 -13.49
CA SER A 64 0.94 1.47 -14.87
C SER A 64 1.94 0.52 -15.51
N PRO A 65 1.50 -0.52 -16.25
CA PRO A 65 2.38 -1.40 -17.01
C PRO A 65 3.10 -0.70 -18.17
N ASP A 66 2.71 0.54 -18.51
CA ASP A 66 3.37 1.32 -19.56
C ASP A 66 4.70 1.93 -19.13
N TYR A 67 5.00 1.97 -17.83
CA TYR A 67 6.30 2.42 -17.33
C TYR A 67 7.45 1.57 -17.90
N GLU A 68 8.66 2.15 -17.93
CA GLU A 68 9.87 1.46 -18.35
C GLU A 68 10.17 0.24 -17.46
N GLU A 69 10.79 -0.80 -18.03
CA GLU A 69 11.05 -2.06 -17.31
C GLU A 69 11.83 -1.85 -16.01
N GLU A 70 12.83 -0.96 -16.02
CA GLU A 70 13.62 -0.68 -14.81
C GLU A 70 12.80 0.01 -13.72
N ALA A 71 11.86 0.87 -14.09
CA ALA A 71 10.92 1.49 -13.15
C ALA A 71 10.00 0.45 -12.52
N LEU A 72 9.50 -0.51 -13.31
CA LEU A 72 8.69 -1.62 -12.81
C LEU A 72 9.50 -2.53 -11.87
N LYS A 73 10.79 -2.78 -12.15
CA LYS A 73 11.68 -3.52 -11.26
C LYS A 73 11.87 -2.81 -9.91
N VAL A 74 12.08 -1.50 -9.95
CA VAL A 74 12.14 -0.69 -8.71
C VAL A 74 10.84 -0.81 -7.94
N GLN A 75 9.70 -0.68 -8.62
CA GLN A 75 8.39 -0.78 -7.98
C GLN A 75 8.15 -2.15 -7.35
N ALA A 76 8.58 -3.24 -8.00
CA ALA A 76 8.49 -4.59 -7.43
C ALA A 76 9.29 -4.72 -6.13
N VAL A 77 10.48 -4.12 -6.05
CA VAL A 77 11.30 -4.10 -4.83
C VAL A 77 10.64 -3.27 -3.73
N LEU A 78 10.09 -2.10 -4.05
CA LEU A 78 9.39 -1.24 -3.09
C LEU A 78 8.16 -1.95 -2.50
N VAL A 79 7.29 -2.46 -3.36
CA VAL A 79 6.07 -3.18 -2.97
C VAL A 79 6.40 -4.39 -2.10
N ARG A 80 7.38 -5.21 -2.51
CA ARG A 80 7.83 -6.37 -1.74
C ARG A 80 8.34 -5.98 -0.36
N THR A 81 9.14 -4.92 -0.28
CA THR A 81 9.69 -4.43 0.99
C THR A 81 8.57 -4.03 1.94
N ASN A 82 7.60 -3.27 1.45
CA ASN A 82 6.47 -2.82 2.25
C ASN A 82 5.58 -3.99 2.70
N ILE A 83 5.25 -4.94 1.82
CA ILE A 83 4.47 -6.12 2.19
C ILE A 83 5.17 -6.91 3.30
N LEU A 84 6.45 -7.22 3.13
CA LEU A 84 7.20 -7.98 4.12
C LEU A 84 7.37 -7.23 5.44
N LYS A 85 7.50 -5.91 5.39
CA LYS A 85 7.55 -5.06 6.59
C LYS A 85 6.23 -5.15 7.35
N GLU A 86 5.09 -4.95 6.68
CA GLU A 86 3.76 -5.06 7.30
C GLU A 86 3.52 -6.45 7.90
N MET A 87 3.85 -7.50 7.16
CA MET A 87 3.76 -8.88 7.67
C MET A 87 4.58 -9.09 8.94
N GLN A 88 5.78 -8.51 9.01
CA GLN A 88 6.66 -8.61 10.16
C GLN A 88 6.14 -7.80 11.34
N GLU A 89 5.74 -6.55 11.14
CA GLU A 89 5.29 -5.64 12.19
C GLU A 89 3.97 -6.05 12.81
N ARG A 90 3.04 -6.54 11.99
CA ARG A 90 1.72 -7.00 12.45
C ARG A 90 1.73 -8.46 12.90
N GLY A 91 2.78 -9.20 12.60
CA GLY A 91 2.85 -10.64 12.87
C GLY A 91 1.81 -11.46 12.10
N THR A 92 1.34 -10.93 10.96
CA THR A 92 0.26 -11.53 10.16
C THR A 92 0.78 -12.11 8.85
N LYS A 93 -0.02 -13.03 8.29
CA LYS A 93 0.11 -13.52 6.91
C LYS A 93 -1.20 -13.29 6.12
N ASP A 94 -2.17 -12.65 6.75
CA ASP A 94 -3.47 -12.42 6.17
C ASP A 94 -3.45 -11.14 5.33
N ALA A 95 -3.93 -11.24 4.09
CA ALA A 95 -3.98 -10.11 3.18
C ALA A 95 -4.93 -9.01 3.66
N GLU A 96 -5.96 -9.34 4.44
CA GLU A 96 -6.89 -8.37 5.00
C GLU A 96 -6.21 -7.41 6.00
N ASP A 97 -5.18 -7.91 6.69
CA ASP A 97 -4.39 -7.11 7.63
C ASP A 97 -3.30 -6.27 6.93
N ILE A 98 -3.02 -6.54 5.65
CA ILE A 98 -1.98 -5.86 4.87
C ILE A 98 -2.64 -4.72 4.08
N PRO A 99 -2.22 -3.44 4.24
CA PRO A 99 -2.93 -2.29 3.68
C PRO A 99 -2.65 -2.08 2.18
N TYR A 100 -2.54 -3.17 1.41
CA TYR A 100 -2.28 -3.14 -0.03
C TYR A 100 -3.30 -4.00 -0.77
N GLN A 101 -4.03 -3.37 -1.69
CA GLN A 101 -5.00 -4.09 -2.51
C GLN A 101 -4.30 -5.00 -3.52
N TYR A 102 -4.64 -6.28 -3.48
CA TYR A 102 -4.27 -7.25 -4.49
C TYR A 102 -5.29 -7.25 -5.63
N LEU A 103 -4.83 -7.14 -6.86
CA LEU A 103 -5.67 -7.32 -8.03
C LEU A 103 -5.57 -8.76 -8.55
N THR A 104 -6.71 -9.43 -8.62
CA THR A 104 -6.83 -10.76 -9.21
C THR A 104 -6.52 -10.74 -10.72
N VAL A 105 -6.31 -11.92 -11.31
CA VAL A 105 -6.13 -12.06 -12.77
C VAL A 105 -7.31 -11.46 -13.53
N GLU A 106 -8.52 -11.71 -13.06
CA GLU A 106 -9.77 -11.23 -13.67
C GLU A 106 -9.86 -9.69 -13.62
N GLU A 107 -9.48 -9.09 -12.49
CA GLU A 107 -9.44 -7.64 -12.35
C GLU A 107 -8.38 -7.01 -13.24
N ARG A 108 -7.18 -7.59 -13.32
CA ARG A 108 -6.12 -7.13 -14.22
C ARG A 108 -6.55 -7.20 -15.69
N LYS A 109 -7.20 -8.29 -16.11
CA LYS A 109 -7.79 -8.41 -17.46
C LYS A 109 -8.82 -7.33 -17.74
N ARG A 110 -9.69 -7.04 -16.78
CA ARG A 110 -10.72 -5.99 -16.91
C ARG A 110 -10.09 -4.60 -17.04
N ILE A 111 -9.06 -4.28 -16.24
CA ILE A 111 -8.41 -2.98 -16.23
C ILE A 111 -7.57 -2.75 -17.49
N TRP A 112 -6.78 -3.74 -17.88
CA TRP A 112 -5.86 -3.62 -19.03
C TRP A 112 -6.51 -3.97 -20.36
N GLY A 113 -7.65 -4.66 -20.32
CA GLY A 113 -8.36 -5.18 -21.49
C GLY A 113 -7.70 -6.45 -22.05
N GLU A 114 -8.51 -7.37 -22.54
CA GLU A 114 -8.10 -8.69 -23.04
C GLU A 114 -6.94 -8.63 -24.05
N ARG A 115 -6.92 -7.60 -24.91
CA ARG A 115 -5.90 -7.48 -25.97
C ARG A 115 -4.51 -7.13 -25.44
N GLN A 116 -4.43 -6.40 -24.33
CA GLN A 116 -3.17 -5.94 -23.74
C GLN A 116 -2.71 -6.81 -22.57
N TYR A 117 -3.64 -7.58 -22.00
CA TYR A 117 -3.40 -8.35 -20.79
C TYR A 117 -2.11 -9.18 -20.87
N ASP A 118 -1.97 -10.03 -21.89
CA ASP A 118 -0.81 -10.94 -22.01
C ASP A 118 0.52 -10.19 -22.09
N LYS A 119 0.54 -9.05 -22.76
CA LYS A 119 1.73 -8.20 -22.87
C LYS A 119 2.09 -7.56 -21.54
N TYR A 120 1.10 -7.00 -20.87
CA TYR A 120 1.30 -6.28 -19.61
C TYR A 120 1.60 -7.25 -18.47
N GLU A 121 0.90 -8.36 -18.38
CA GLU A 121 1.15 -9.41 -17.41
C GLU A 121 2.60 -9.92 -17.50
N LYS A 122 3.05 -10.31 -18.69
CA LYS A 122 4.44 -10.76 -18.91
C LYS A 122 5.48 -9.71 -18.53
N LYS A 123 5.19 -8.43 -18.81
CA LYS A 123 6.10 -7.33 -18.46
C LYS A 123 6.20 -7.14 -16.94
N MET A 124 5.06 -7.18 -16.25
CA MET A 124 5.00 -7.10 -14.79
C MET A 124 5.64 -8.32 -14.12
N GLU A 125 5.29 -9.52 -14.56
CA GLU A 125 5.91 -10.77 -14.11
C GLU A 125 7.44 -10.73 -14.21
N ARG A 126 7.96 -10.27 -15.34
CA ARG A 126 9.39 -10.15 -15.57
C ARG A 126 10.05 -9.22 -14.56
N ALA A 127 9.44 -8.07 -14.26
CA ALA A 127 9.95 -7.14 -13.27
C ALA A 127 10.03 -7.77 -11.87
N VAL A 128 9.00 -8.53 -11.47
CA VAL A 128 8.97 -9.27 -10.20
C VAL A 128 10.04 -10.36 -10.18
N VAL A 129 10.12 -11.18 -11.23
CA VAL A 129 11.06 -12.31 -11.35
C VAL A 129 12.52 -11.82 -11.34
N ASP A 130 12.85 -10.76 -12.08
CA ASP A 130 14.21 -10.21 -12.16
C ASP A 130 14.69 -9.61 -10.82
N THR A 131 13.75 -9.28 -9.95
CA THR A 131 13.99 -8.69 -8.63
C THR A 131 13.60 -9.60 -7.47
N ALA A 132 13.26 -10.87 -7.74
CA ALA A 132 12.77 -11.79 -6.73
C ALA A 132 13.67 -11.84 -5.48
N GLY A 133 13.07 -11.77 -4.32
CA GLY A 133 13.76 -11.78 -3.03
C GLY A 133 14.51 -10.48 -2.66
N LYS A 134 14.65 -9.52 -3.57
CA LYS A 134 15.33 -8.25 -3.27
C LYS A 134 14.41 -7.34 -2.47
N VAL A 135 14.93 -6.80 -1.37
CA VAL A 135 14.26 -5.87 -0.46
C VAL A 135 15.18 -4.72 -0.08
N LEU A 136 14.60 -3.63 0.41
CA LEU A 136 15.32 -2.48 0.93
C LEU A 136 15.43 -2.57 2.45
N GLN A 137 16.62 -2.33 2.96
CA GLN A 137 16.93 -2.35 4.39
C GLN A 137 17.80 -1.17 4.78
N ALA A 138 17.60 -0.69 6.00
CA ALA A 138 18.49 0.20 6.70
C ALA A 138 18.82 -0.40 8.07
N GLU A 139 20.10 -0.45 8.43
CA GLU A 139 20.57 -1.00 9.70
C GLU A 139 20.05 -2.43 10.00
N GLY A 140 19.89 -3.24 8.94
CA GLY A 140 19.41 -4.62 9.03
C GLY A 140 17.88 -4.78 9.14
N ASN A 141 17.11 -3.69 9.18
CA ASN A 141 15.66 -3.71 9.25
C ASN A 141 15.02 -3.32 7.91
N LEU A 142 13.87 -3.89 7.60
CA LEU A 142 13.08 -3.47 6.45
C LEU A 142 12.66 -2.02 6.60
N ILE A 143 12.81 -1.22 5.54
CA ILE A 143 12.47 0.19 5.55
C ILE A 143 11.01 0.44 5.16
N LEU A 144 10.50 1.62 5.51
CA LEU A 144 9.30 2.18 4.89
C LEU A 144 9.67 2.67 3.48
N ALA A 145 9.30 1.91 2.47
CA ALA A 145 9.66 2.18 1.07
C ALA A 145 8.62 3.11 0.42
N CYS A 146 8.78 4.42 0.67
CA CYS A 146 7.93 5.44 0.07
C CYS A 146 8.30 5.71 -1.38
N TYR A 147 7.30 6.04 -2.20
CA TYR A 147 7.51 6.57 -3.54
C TYR A 147 6.47 7.65 -3.86
N HIS A 148 6.75 8.45 -4.88
CA HIS A 148 5.83 9.44 -5.44
C HIS A 148 5.99 9.45 -6.97
N GLU A 149 4.96 9.85 -7.67
CA GLU A 149 4.99 9.89 -9.14
C GLU A 149 5.74 11.11 -9.66
N VAL A 150 5.45 12.27 -9.11
CA VAL A 150 6.00 13.57 -9.52
C VAL A 150 6.18 14.46 -8.30
N SER A 151 7.35 15.08 -8.15
CA SER A 151 7.60 16.12 -7.14
C SER A 151 7.66 17.51 -7.78
N ILE A 152 7.68 18.53 -6.95
CA ILE A 152 7.87 19.93 -7.41
C ILE A 152 9.34 20.28 -7.71
N GLY A 153 10.15 19.29 -8.09
CA GLY A 153 11.59 19.40 -8.34
C GLY A 153 12.45 19.04 -7.12
N LYS A 154 11.82 18.76 -5.98
CA LYS A 154 12.46 18.31 -4.74
C LYS A 154 11.48 17.47 -3.93
N THR A 155 11.96 16.37 -3.37
CA THR A 155 11.13 15.55 -2.48
C THR A 155 11.05 16.15 -1.08
N ALA A 156 9.97 15.89 -0.37
CA ALA A 156 9.89 16.20 1.06
C ALA A 156 10.66 15.16 1.88
N SER A 157 11.22 15.56 3.01
CA SER A 157 11.78 14.62 3.99
C SER A 157 10.67 14.00 4.85
N ALA A 158 10.96 12.85 5.51
CA ALA A 158 10.05 12.26 6.47
C ALA A 158 9.74 13.24 7.62
N LYS A 159 10.71 14.04 8.04
CA LYS A 159 10.51 15.06 9.07
C LYS A 159 9.46 16.10 8.70
N GLU A 160 9.44 16.52 7.42
CA GLU A 160 8.45 17.49 6.93
C GLU A 160 7.04 16.90 6.79
N VAL A 161 6.93 15.62 6.44
CA VAL A 161 5.64 14.97 6.11
C VAL A 161 5.09 14.20 7.31
N LEU A 162 5.95 13.42 8.00
CA LEU A 162 5.56 12.50 9.08
C LEU A 162 5.86 13.07 10.48
N GLY A 163 6.66 14.14 10.56
CA GLY A 163 7.12 14.69 11.83
C GLY A 163 8.29 13.92 12.47
N GLU A 164 8.75 12.84 11.82
CA GLU A 164 9.82 11.97 12.31
C GLU A 164 11.08 12.09 11.45
N ASP A 165 12.25 12.18 12.10
CA ASP A 165 13.54 12.25 11.39
C ASP A 165 14.02 10.83 11.05
N ILE A 166 13.65 10.34 9.86
CA ILE A 166 14.03 9.03 9.35
C ILE A 166 15.26 9.20 8.45
N SER A 167 16.39 8.63 8.85
CA SER A 167 17.70 8.84 8.23
C SER A 167 17.74 8.52 6.73
N TYR A 168 16.96 7.56 6.25
CA TYR A 168 16.90 7.15 4.85
C TYR A 168 15.78 7.81 4.04
N LEU A 169 14.92 8.64 4.65
CA LEU A 169 13.85 9.39 3.99
C LEU A 169 14.14 10.91 4.05
N GLN A 170 15.27 11.27 3.48
CA GLN A 170 15.69 12.68 3.40
C GLN A 170 15.20 13.32 2.10
N SER A 171 15.12 14.65 2.12
CA SER A 171 14.79 15.42 0.93
C SER A 171 15.89 15.32 -0.12
N VAL A 172 15.53 15.01 -1.35
CA VAL A 172 16.45 14.92 -2.51
C VAL A 172 15.93 15.76 -3.67
N GLU A 173 16.85 16.27 -4.47
CA GLU A 173 16.50 17.00 -5.70
C GLU A 173 16.02 16.05 -6.78
N SER A 174 14.93 16.42 -7.46
CA SER A 174 14.29 15.69 -8.54
C SER A 174 13.98 16.64 -9.71
N ASN A 175 15.01 17.24 -10.25
CA ASN A 175 14.90 18.30 -11.25
C ASN A 175 14.21 17.88 -12.55
N ARG A 176 14.17 16.58 -12.85
CA ARG A 176 13.50 16.03 -14.03
C ARG A 176 11.98 15.94 -13.90
N ASP A 177 11.45 16.00 -12.69
CA ASP A 177 10.01 15.92 -12.45
C ASP A 177 9.27 17.11 -13.10
N VAL A 178 9.94 18.24 -13.29
CA VAL A 178 9.37 19.41 -13.97
C VAL A 178 9.04 19.14 -15.45
N GLU A 179 9.64 18.11 -16.06
CA GLU A 179 9.38 17.69 -17.44
C GLU A 179 8.24 16.64 -17.52
N ALA A 180 7.74 16.18 -16.38
CA ALA A 180 6.69 15.17 -16.35
C ALA A 180 5.36 15.71 -16.89
N LYS A 181 4.62 14.86 -17.61
CA LYS A 181 3.35 15.23 -18.26
C LYS A 181 2.31 15.82 -17.29
N HIS A 182 2.35 15.39 -16.03
CA HIS A 182 1.40 15.80 -14.98
C HIS A 182 2.07 16.67 -13.90
N TYR A 183 3.23 17.28 -14.22
CA TYR A 183 3.93 18.14 -13.27
C TYR A 183 3.09 19.29 -12.75
N MET A 184 2.29 19.89 -13.64
CA MET A 184 1.40 21.00 -13.27
C MET A 184 0.08 20.85 -14.01
N ASN A 185 -0.99 20.82 -13.26
CA ASN A 185 -2.36 20.92 -13.77
C ASN A 185 -2.94 22.26 -13.32
N LEU A 186 -3.34 23.09 -14.27
CA LEU A 186 -4.08 24.30 -13.96
C LEU A 186 -5.57 23.99 -13.97
N VAL A 187 -6.23 24.26 -12.87
CA VAL A 187 -7.68 24.17 -12.76
C VAL A 187 -8.21 25.52 -12.33
N GLU A 188 -9.14 26.06 -13.10
CA GLU A 188 -9.80 27.33 -12.80
C GLU A 188 -11.18 27.06 -12.21
N TYR A 189 -11.47 27.67 -11.08
CA TYR A 189 -12.79 27.64 -10.46
C TYR A 189 -13.34 29.04 -10.35
N SER A 190 -14.63 29.19 -10.61
CA SER A 190 -15.35 30.41 -10.27
C SER A 190 -15.49 30.54 -8.73
N TRP A 191 -15.68 31.77 -8.26
CA TRP A 191 -15.93 31.97 -6.82
C TRP A 191 -17.18 31.24 -6.33
N GLU A 192 -18.18 31.05 -7.19
CA GLU A 192 -19.40 30.31 -6.87
C GLU A 192 -19.12 28.82 -6.68
N GLU A 193 -18.32 28.20 -7.54
CA GLU A 193 -17.89 26.80 -7.39
C GLU A 193 -17.09 26.59 -6.12
N VAL A 194 -16.15 27.49 -5.82
CA VAL A 194 -15.36 27.43 -4.58
C VAL A 194 -16.28 27.53 -3.35
N ALA A 195 -17.26 28.45 -3.36
CA ALA A 195 -18.20 28.61 -2.27
C ALA A 195 -19.06 27.36 -2.06
N ASN A 196 -19.50 26.71 -3.16
CA ASN A 196 -20.25 25.47 -3.12
C ASN A 196 -19.41 24.31 -2.52
N TYR A 197 -18.18 24.11 -2.99
CA TYR A 197 -17.28 23.10 -2.43
C TYR A 197 -17.00 23.29 -0.94
N ILE A 198 -16.81 24.55 -0.50
CA ILE A 198 -16.61 24.85 0.92
C ILE A 198 -17.85 24.52 1.74
N SER A 199 -19.04 24.80 1.19
CA SER A 199 -20.33 24.53 1.85
C SER A 199 -20.57 23.03 1.98
N GLU A 200 -20.35 22.27 0.92
CA GLU A 200 -20.44 20.80 0.93
C GLU A 200 -19.45 20.18 1.94
N TYR A 201 -18.19 20.60 1.92
CA TYR A 201 -17.18 20.11 2.86
C TYR A 201 -17.56 20.39 4.33
N LYS A 202 -18.16 21.54 4.62
CA LYS A 202 -18.63 21.87 5.98
C LYS A 202 -19.79 21.01 6.40
N ASN A 203 -20.74 20.73 5.50
CA ASN A 203 -21.87 19.87 5.75
C ASN A 203 -21.43 18.41 6.02
N ASP A 204 -20.55 17.87 5.19
CA ASP A 204 -19.99 16.53 5.39
C ASP A 204 -19.25 16.38 6.73
N LYS A 205 -18.50 17.41 7.14
CA LYS A 205 -17.85 17.41 8.45
C LYS A 205 -18.84 17.46 9.62
N GLN A 206 -19.93 18.23 9.47
CA GLN A 206 -20.96 18.29 10.49
C GLN A 206 -21.70 16.95 10.61
N GLU A 207 -22.05 16.31 9.50
CA GLU A 207 -22.70 15.01 9.49
C GLU A 207 -21.81 13.92 10.13
N LYS A 208 -20.52 13.88 9.80
CA LYS A 208 -19.56 12.94 10.44
C LYS A 208 -19.46 13.17 11.93
N ASN A 209 -19.35 14.42 12.39
CA ASN A 209 -19.29 14.75 13.80
C ASN A 209 -20.57 14.37 14.57
N ILE A 210 -21.76 14.48 13.92
CA ILE A 210 -23.04 14.06 14.50
C ILE A 210 -23.11 12.54 14.60
N GLN A 211 -22.65 11.81 13.57
CA GLN A 211 -22.59 10.35 13.59
C GLN A 211 -21.63 9.82 14.67
N GLU A 212 -20.44 10.40 14.77
CA GLU A 212 -19.47 10.01 15.81
C GLU A 212 -20.01 10.24 17.23
N LYS A 213 -20.68 11.37 17.47
CA LYS A 213 -21.33 11.63 18.76
C LYS A 213 -22.45 10.65 19.06
N SER A 214 -23.29 10.34 18.07
CA SER A 214 -24.37 9.38 18.25
C SER A 214 -23.90 7.95 18.55
N ILE A 215 -22.76 7.56 17.96
CA ILE A 215 -22.11 6.27 18.26
C ILE A 215 -21.51 6.27 19.67
N GLN A 216 -20.87 7.36 20.09
CA GLN A 216 -20.34 7.47 21.45
C GLN A 216 -21.44 7.44 22.51
N GLU A 217 -22.56 8.14 22.28
CA GLU A 217 -23.71 8.13 23.19
C GLU A 217 -24.35 6.74 23.31
N LYS A 218 -24.48 5.99 22.20
CA LYS A 218 -24.96 4.60 22.23
C LYS A 218 -24.02 3.68 23.02
N ASN A 219 -22.71 3.80 22.79
CA ASN A 219 -21.72 2.98 23.52
C ASN A 219 -21.69 3.29 25.03
N ILE A 220 -22.00 4.53 25.44
CA ILE A 220 -22.14 4.90 26.86
C ILE A 220 -23.39 4.28 27.45
N GLN A 221 -24.53 4.36 26.75
CA GLN A 221 -25.81 3.77 27.22
C GLN A 221 -25.72 2.24 27.33
N GLU A 222 -25.07 1.57 26.39
CA GLU A 222 -24.85 0.12 26.47
C GLU A 222 -24.01 -0.27 27.70
N LYS A 223 -22.94 0.47 27.98
CA LYS A 223 -22.10 0.24 29.18
C LYS A 223 -22.84 0.52 30.50
N GLU A 224 -23.71 1.52 30.52
CA GLU A 224 -24.56 1.80 31.70
C GLU A 224 -25.62 0.72 31.92
N ASN A 225 -26.20 0.19 30.86
CA ASN A 225 -27.17 -0.92 30.96
C ASN A 225 -26.48 -2.20 31.40
N ASP A 226 -25.34 -2.60 30.85
CA ASP A 226 -24.54 -3.74 31.25
C ASP A 226 -24.13 -3.64 32.76
N SER A 227 -23.78 -2.42 33.21
CA SER A 227 -23.44 -2.20 34.61
C SER A 227 -24.66 -2.27 35.57
N LYS A 228 -25.88 -1.95 35.09
CA LYS A 228 -27.13 -2.10 35.85
C LYS A 228 -27.55 -3.54 35.95
N ASP A 229 -27.45 -4.32 34.87
CA ASP A 229 -27.78 -5.73 34.86
C ASP A 229 -26.88 -6.54 35.82
N ARG A 230 -25.59 -6.25 35.82
CA ARG A 230 -24.64 -6.87 36.80
C ARG A 230 -24.96 -6.52 38.25
N ARG A 231 -25.44 -5.30 38.54
CA ARG A 231 -25.88 -4.94 39.91
C ARG A 231 -27.14 -5.68 40.35
N VAL A 232 -28.04 -5.94 39.40
CA VAL A 232 -29.26 -6.74 39.70
C VAL A 232 -28.90 -8.19 39.96
N GLU A 233 -28.00 -8.80 39.24
CA GLU A 233 -27.50 -10.15 39.49
C GLU A 233 -26.85 -10.30 40.88
N ILE A 234 -25.99 -9.35 41.26
CA ILE A 234 -25.33 -9.36 42.58
C ILE A 234 -26.38 -9.21 43.71
N GLN A 235 -27.43 -8.40 43.54
CA GLN A 235 -28.49 -8.27 44.56
C GLN A 235 -29.36 -9.51 44.70
N ILE A 236 -29.54 -10.29 43.63
CA ILE A 236 -30.29 -11.58 43.71
C ILE A 236 -29.48 -12.66 44.44
N GLU A 237 -28.14 -12.69 44.27
CA GLU A 237 -27.29 -13.63 45.01
C GLU A 237 -27.23 -13.33 46.52
N GLU A 238 -27.20 -12.04 46.91
CA GLU A 238 -27.23 -11.66 48.36
C GLU A 238 -28.57 -11.88 49.04
N SER A 239 -29.66 -12.03 48.28
CA SER A 239 -31.01 -12.30 48.86
C SER A 239 -31.38 -13.78 48.96
N SER A 240 -30.46 -14.68 48.57
CA SER A 240 -30.66 -16.14 48.59
C SER A 240 -29.85 -16.89 49.66
N GLU A 241 -29.21 -16.17 50.58
CA GLU A 241 -28.64 -16.66 51.83
C GLU A 241 -29.60 -16.32 53.03
#